data_0a0e564571a8e72f12bc73736229b00a
#
_entry.id   0a0e564571a8e72f12bc73736229b00a
#
_cell.length_a   1.000
_cell.length_b   1.000
_cell.length_c   1.000
_cell.angle_alpha   90.00
_cell.angle_beta   90.00
_cell.angle_gamma   90.00
#
_symmetry.space_group_name_H-M   'P 1'
#
loop_
_entity.id
_entity.type
_entity.pdbx_description
1 polymer ?
#
loop_
_entity_poly.entity_id
_entity_poly.type
_entity_poly.pdbx_seq_one_letter_code
_entity_poly.pdbx_strand_id
1 'polypeptide(L)'
;VKTLDYQAGDEVGVKSCTLEIEGDYAYGYLKSENGVHRMVRLSPFNANNKRQTTFASVFVSPAVDDSIEVVINPSDIEWDTFRSSGAGGQNVNKVETAVRLRYHGKDPDTGEPVEFLIENMETRSQLMNRENAMRILRSKLYQRELDKRMATQQALEASKKKIEWGSQIRSYVFDDRRVKDHRTGVQTSAVEAVMDGDLDAFIKAYLMEYGAEA
;
A
#
# COMPACT_ATOMS: atom_id res chain seq x y z
N VAL A 1 5.36 11.51 -14.32
CA VAL A 1 4.37 11.85 -13.28
C VAL A 1 2.99 11.84 -13.89
N LYS A 2 2.05 11.15 -13.25
CA LYS A 2 0.65 11.03 -13.67
C LYS A 2 -0.26 11.43 -12.50
N THR A 3 -1.22 12.29 -12.76
CA THR A 3 -2.24 12.65 -11.77
C THR A 3 -3.32 11.59 -11.75
N LEU A 4 -3.52 10.92 -10.59
CA LEU A 4 -4.55 9.92 -10.40
C LEU A 4 -5.85 10.53 -9.88
N ASP A 5 -5.73 11.49 -8.95
CA ASP A 5 -6.86 12.22 -8.39
C ASP A 5 -6.47 13.67 -8.11
N TYR A 6 -7.44 14.59 -8.29
CA TYR A 6 -7.23 16.00 -8.03
C TYR A 6 -8.54 16.65 -7.55
N GLN A 7 -8.49 17.24 -6.38
CA GLN A 7 -9.58 18.01 -5.83
C GLN A 7 -9.15 19.46 -5.62
N ALA A 8 -9.79 20.37 -6.33
CA ALA A 8 -9.58 21.80 -6.15
C ALA A 8 -10.02 22.28 -4.76
N GLY A 9 -9.39 23.32 -4.25
CA GLY A 9 -9.85 24.03 -3.06
C GLY A 9 -11.16 24.76 -3.31
N ASP A 10 -11.89 25.04 -2.24
CA ASP A 10 -13.23 25.65 -2.35
C ASP A 10 -13.19 27.06 -2.97
N GLU A 11 -12.17 27.87 -2.68
CA GLU A 11 -11.96 29.18 -3.28
C GLU A 11 -10.78 29.18 -4.24
N VAL A 12 -9.62 28.70 -3.79
CA VAL A 12 -8.38 28.62 -4.58
C VAL A 12 -7.48 27.51 -4.09
N GLY A 13 -6.54 27.06 -4.95
CA GLY A 13 -5.51 26.09 -4.63
C GLY A 13 -5.99 24.65 -4.72
N VAL A 14 -5.33 23.77 -4.00
CA VAL A 14 -5.55 22.32 -4.02
C VAL A 14 -5.99 21.85 -2.65
N LYS A 15 -7.07 21.10 -2.59
CA LYS A 15 -7.55 20.43 -1.37
C LYS A 15 -6.86 19.08 -1.17
N SER A 16 -6.81 18.28 -2.22
CA SER A 16 -6.08 17.03 -2.28
C SER A 16 -5.60 16.72 -3.69
N CYS A 17 -4.47 16.03 -3.81
CA CYS A 17 -3.96 15.57 -5.08
C CYS A 17 -3.21 14.26 -4.87
N THR A 18 -3.49 13.26 -5.71
CA THR A 18 -2.76 12.00 -5.74
C THR A 18 -1.99 11.88 -7.04
N LEU A 19 -0.68 11.72 -6.93
CA LEU A 19 0.25 11.61 -8.05
C LEU A 19 0.89 10.24 -8.06
N GLU A 20 0.97 9.62 -9.22
CA GLU A 20 1.81 8.46 -9.50
C GLU A 20 3.11 8.97 -10.13
N ILE A 21 4.23 8.61 -9.51
CA ILE A 21 5.56 9.05 -9.91
C ILE A 21 6.42 7.84 -10.20
N GLU A 22 6.88 7.72 -11.44
CA GLU A 22 7.78 6.68 -11.88
C GLU A 22 9.18 7.25 -12.11
N GLY A 23 10.18 6.54 -11.65
CA GLY A 23 11.59 6.94 -11.81
C GLY A 23 12.52 6.11 -10.95
N ASP A 24 13.80 6.16 -11.26
CA ASP A 24 14.84 5.44 -10.52
C ASP A 24 14.91 5.97 -9.08
N TYR A 25 14.73 5.06 -8.11
CA TYR A 25 14.75 5.35 -6.68
C TYR A 25 13.71 6.40 -6.23
N ALA A 26 12.62 6.62 -7.00
CA ALA A 26 11.63 7.65 -6.73
C ALA A 26 11.06 7.56 -5.32
N TYR A 27 10.68 6.36 -4.86
CA TYR A 27 10.18 6.16 -3.49
C TYR A 27 11.23 6.52 -2.44
N GLY A 28 12.50 6.11 -2.64
CA GLY A 28 13.60 6.39 -1.72
C GLY A 28 13.84 7.89 -1.49
N TYR A 29 13.77 8.68 -2.56
CA TYR A 29 13.88 10.13 -2.48
C TYR A 29 12.63 10.78 -1.88
N LEU A 30 11.46 10.43 -2.37
CA LEU A 30 10.20 11.07 -1.99
C LEU A 30 9.77 10.75 -0.55
N LYS A 31 10.15 9.60 0.00
CA LYS A 31 9.84 9.28 1.41
C LYS A 31 10.40 10.31 2.39
N SER A 32 11.44 11.08 2.00
CA SER A 32 11.99 12.18 2.79
C SER A 32 10.98 13.33 2.98
N GLU A 33 10.01 13.47 2.07
CA GLU A 33 8.99 14.51 2.13
C GLU A 33 7.72 14.08 2.89
N ASN A 34 7.67 12.81 3.35
CA ASN A 34 6.53 12.25 4.06
C ASN A 34 6.33 12.91 5.41
N GLY A 35 5.20 13.57 5.61
CA GLY A 35 4.85 14.24 6.85
C GLY A 35 4.08 15.53 6.66
N VAL A 36 4.08 16.38 7.69
CA VAL A 36 3.36 17.65 7.70
C VAL A 36 4.29 18.79 7.37
N HIS A 37 3.92 19.62 6.40
CA HIS A 37 4.61 20.83 5.98
C HIS A 37 3.83 22.04 6.45
N ARG A 38 4.52 23.01 7.05
CA ARG A 38 3.94 24.25 7.58
C ARG A 38 4.37 25.43 6.74
N MET A 39 3.43 26.15 6.17
CA MET A 39 3.69 27.40 5.44
C MET A 39 3.17 28.60 6.23
N VAL A 40 4.01 29.62 6.35
CA VAL A 40 3.68 30.90 6.98
C VAL A 40 3.94 32.01 5.97
N ARG A 41 2.91 32.77 5.63
CA ARG A 41 3.00 33.91 4.70
C ARG A 41 1.94 34.97 5.00
N LEU A 42 2.13 36.15 4.45
CA LEU A 42 1.05 37.13 4.33
C LEU A 42 0.02 36.59 3.33
N SER A 43 -1.24 36.54 3.75
CA SER A 43 -2.29 35.96 2.92
C SER A 43 -2.65 36.89 1.75
N PRO A 44 -2.54 36.44 0.49
CA PRO A 44 -2.97 37.21 -0.67
C PRO A 44 -4.51 37.28 -0.80
N PHE A 45 -5.23 36.46 -0.03
CA PHE A 45 -6.69 36.32 -0.10
C PHE A 45 -7.41 37.12 0.98
N ASN A 46 -6.67 37.69 1.94
CA ASN A 46 -7.24 38.46 3.02
C ASN A 46 -7.08 39.97 2.74
N ALA A 47 -8.17 40.73 2.80
CA ALA A 47 -8.15 42.18 2.56
C ALA A 47 -7.16 42.98 3.42
N ASN A 48 -6.73 42.43 4.57
CA ASN A 48 -5.79 43.05 5.50
C ASN A 48 -4.38 42.47 5.42
N ASN A 49 -4.05 41.63 4.43
CA ASN A 49 -2.76 40.96 4.28
C ASN A 49 -2.23 40.33 5.59
N LYS A 50 -3.12 39.70 6.38
CA LYS A 50 -2.73 39.11 7.66
C LYS A 50 -1.79 37.93 7.46
N ARG A 51 -0.82 37.82 8.36
CA ARG A 51 0.07 36.66 8.47
C ARG A 51 -0.75 35.42 8.83
N GLN A 52 -0.71 34.42 7.98
CA GLN A 52 -1.46 33.17 8.16
C GLN A 52 -0.52 31.96 8.10
N THR A 53 -0.93 30.92 8.79
CA THR A 53 -0.26 29.62 8.78
C THR A 53 -1.17 28.60 8.12
N THR A 54 -0.60 27.86 7.17
CA THR A 54 -1.27 26.78 6.45
C THR A 54 -0.47 25.49 6.61
N PHE A 55 -1.14 24.37 6.70
CA PHE A 55 -0.52 23.05 6.77
C PHE A 55 -0.89 22.24 5.54
N ALA A 56 0.07 21.48 5.01
CA ALA A 56 -0.14 20.47 4.01
C ALA A 56 0.46 19.16 4.51
N SER A 57 -0.24 18.06 4.32
CA SER A 57 0.27 16.72 4.62
C SER A 57 0.68 16.04 3.32
N VAL A 58 1.89 15.52 3.29
CA VAL A 58 2.41 14.68 2.21
C VAL A 58 2.48 13.26 2.71
N PHE A 59 1.93 12.33 1.94
CA PHE A 59 2.02 10.90 2.21
C PHE A 59 2.59 10.21 0.98
N VAL A 60 3.70 9.51 1.17
CA VAL A 60 4.40 8.79 0.11
C VAL A 60 4.35 7.30 0.43
N SER A 61 3.85 6.52 -0.52
CA SER A 61 3.83 5.06 -0.45
C SER A 61 4.40 4.48 -1.74
N PRO A 62 5.03 3.29 -1.70
CA PRO A 62 5.39 2.60 -2.93
C PRO A 62 4.13 2.28 -3.73
N ALA A 63 4.21 2.42 -5.05
CA ALA A 63 3.17 1.92 -5.94
C ALA A 63 3.20 0.38 -5.89
N VAL A 64 2.09 -0.21 -5.51
CA VAL A 64 1.93 -1.68 -5.50
C VAL A 64 1.29 -2.06 -6.82
N ASP A 65 1.89 -3.02 -7.52
CA ASP A 65 1.26 -3.64 -8.68
C ASP A 65 0.00 -4.39 -8.22
N ASP A 66 -1.14 -4.06 -8.82
CA ASP A 66 -2.44 -4.65 -8.46
C ASP A 66 -2.58 -6.11 -8.93
N SER A 67 -1.63 -6.61 -9.73
CA SER A 67 -1.64 -8.00 -10.17
C SER A 67 -1.22 -8.93 -9.03
N ILE A 68 -2.18 -9.73 -8.55
CA ILE A 68 -1.91 -10.85 -7.64
C ILE A 68 -1.73 -12.10 -8.49
N GLU A 69 -0.50 -12.54 -8.67
CA GLU A 69 -0.22 -13.81 -9.32
C GLU A 69 -0.16 -14.94 -8.28
N VAL A 70 -1.08 -15.89 -8.40
CA VAL A 70 -1.11 -17.07 -7.54
C VAL A 70 -0.41 -18.21 -8.24
N VAL A 71 0.81 -18.50 -7.82
CA VAL A 71 1.59 -19.65 -8.30
C VAL A 71 1.34 -20.84 -7.37
N ILE A 72 0.82 -21.93 -7.92
CA ILE A 72 0.57 -23.18 -7.19
C ILE A 72 1.54 -24.23 -7.73
N ASN A 73 2.42 -24.73 -6.85
CA ASN A 73 3.31 -25.82 -7.20
C ASN A 73 2.54 -27.16 -7.04
N PRO A 74 2.47 -28.00 -8.08
CA PRO A 74 1.78 -29.28 -7.97
C PRO A 74 2.35 -30.23 -6.91
N SER A 75 3.64 -30.07 -6.54
CA SER A 75 4.26 -30.86 -5.47
C SER A 75 3.72 -30.58 -4.07
N ASP A 76 3.08 -29.41 -3.89
CA ASP A 76 2.53 -28.99 -2.62
C ASP A 76 1.07 -29.45 -2.43
N ILE A 77 0.56 -30.27 -3.36
CA ILE A 77 -0.81 -30.75 -3.37
C ILE A 77 -0.84 -32.27 -3.19
N GLU A 78 -1.51 -32.72 -2.16
CA GLU A 78 -1.89 -34.11 -1.98
C GLU A 78 -3.37 -34.32 -2.32
N TRP A 79 -3.64 -35.41 -3.03
CA TRP A 79 -4.98 -35.77 -3.46
C TRP A 79 -5.43 -37.07 -2.81
N ASP A 80 -6.58 -37.02 -2.14
CA ASP A 80 -7.32 -38.19 -1.69
C ASP A 80 -8.65 -38.31 -2.42
N THR A 81 -9.10 -39.51 -2.70
CA THR A 81 -10.44 -39.77 -3.19
C THR A 81 -11.25 -40.56 -2.16
N PHE A 82 -12.49 -40.21 -2.02
CA PHE A 82 -13.38 -40.91 -1.08
C PHE A 82 -14.80 -41.02 -1.62
N ARG A 83 -15.59 -41.83 -0.96
CA ARG A 83 -16.98 -42.02 -1.33
C ARG A 83 -17.83 -40.89 -0.81
N SER A 84 -18.63 -40.27 -1.69
CA SER A 84 -19.57 -39.24 -1.25
C SER A 84 -20.65 -39.86 -0.37
N SER A 85 -20.81 -39.34 0.84
CA SER A 85 -21.91 -39.69 1.73
C SER A 85 -23.11 -38.80 1.40
N GLY A 86 -24.13 -39.34 0.70
CA GLY A 86 -25.36 -38.62 0.36
C GLY A 86 -26.51 -39.52 0.07
N ALA A 87 -27.74 -39.05 0.24
CA ALA A 87 -28.98 -39.76 -0.10
C ALA A 87 -29.11 -39.88 -1.64
N GLY A 88 -28.47 -40.87 -2.22
CA GLY A 88 -28.49 -41.13 -3.65
C GLY A 88 -28.40 -42.62 -3.95
N GLY A 89 -29.11 -43.09 -4.99
CA GLY A 89 -29.36 -44.47 -5.33
C GLY A 89 -28.13 -45.40 -5.39
N GLN A 90 -28.34 -46.69 -5.69
CA GLN A 90 -27.38 -47.82 -5.57
C GLN A 90 -25.95 -47.60 -6.14
N ASN A 91 -25.74 -46.60 -7.03
CA ASN A 91 -24.42 -46.31 -7.61
C ASN A 91 -23.56 -45.35 -6.79
N VAL A 92 -24.10 -44.57 -5.85
CA VAL A 92 -23.38 -43.60 -5.03
C VAL A 92 -22.38 -44.28 -4.06
N ASN A 93 -22.72 -45.55 -3.66
CA ASN A 93 -21.87 -46.30 -2.73
C ASN A 93 -20.77 -47.11 -3.40
N LYS A 94 -20.64 -47.10 -4.73
CA LYS A 94 -19.66 -47.92 -5.47
C LYS A 94 -18.54 -47.10 -6.12
N VAL A 95 -18.71 -45.79 -6.30
CA VAL A 95 -17.73 -44.96 -7.03
C VAL A 95 -17.21 -43.85 -6.14
N GLU A 96 -15.90 -43.74 -6.04
CA GLU A 96 -15.21 -42.68 -5.29
C GLU A 96 -15.07 -41.44 -6.16
N THR A 97 -16.13 -40.63 -6.23
CA THR A 97 -16.16 -39.39 -7.02
C THR A 97 -15.78 -38.14 -6.22
N ALA A 98 -15.92 -38.23 -4.89
CA ALA A 98 -15.51 -37.13 -4.03
C ALA A 98 -14.00 -37.03 -3.94
N VAL A 99 -13.48 -35.80 -3.93
CA VAL A 99 -12.06 -35.52 -3.84
C VAL A 99 -11.76 -34.65 -2.62
N ARG A 100 -10.60 -34.91 -2.04
CA ARG A 100 -10.01 -34.12 -0.98
C ARG A 100 -8.64 -33.65 -1.46
N LEU A 101 -8.44 -32.36 -1.46
CA LEU A 101 -7.21 -31.69 -1.76
C LEU A 101 -6.59 -31.19 -0.45
N ARG A 102 -5.36 -31.59 -0.16
CA ARG A 102 -4.55 -31.01 0.90
C ARG A 102 -3.45 -30.20 0.25
N TYR A 103 -3.35 -28.93 0.61
CA TYR A 103 -2.30 -28.04 0.16
C TYR A 103 -1.35 -27.76 1.32
N HIS A 104 -0.05 -27.96 1.08
CA HIS A 104 1.04 -27.73 2.03
C HIS A 104 2.10 -26.83 1.40
N GLY A 105 1.74 -25.60 1.11
CA GLY A 105 2.64 -24.61 0.55
C GLY A 105 3.37 -23.80 1.63
N LYS A 106 4.16 -22.85 1.16
CA LYS A 106 4.81 -21.86 2.01
C LYS A 106 4.48 -20.47 1.51
N ASP A 107 4.35 -19.55 2.43
CA ASP A 107 4.23 -18.15 2.11
C ASP A 107 5.54 -17.67 1.46
N PRO A 108 5.50 -17.05 0.27
CA PRO A 108 6.71 -16.64 -0.44
C PRO A 108 7.50 -15.54 0.30
N ASP A 109 6.85 -14.72 1.10
CA ASP A 109 7.48 -13.58 1.78
C ASP A 109 8.03 -13.96 3.16
N THR A 110 7.24 -14.74 3.94
CA THR A 110 7.59 -15.08 5.33
C THR A 110 8.17 -16.47 5.48
N GLY A 111 7.97 -17.36 4.49
CA GLY A 111 8.35 -18.78 4.58
C GLY A 111 7.47 -19.60 5.51
N GLU A 112 6.44 -19.01 6.10
CA GLU A 112 5.51 -19.72 6.99
C GLU A 112 4.69 -20.76 6.24
N PRO A 113 4.36 -21.90 6.89
CA PRO A 113 3.54 -22.93 6.26
C PRO A 113 2.11 -22.42 6.03
N VAL A 114 1.59 -22.75 4.85
CA VAL A 114 0.23 -22.43 4.45
C VAL A 114 -0.50 -23.71 4.11
N GLU A 115 -1.50 -24.06 4.90
CA GLU A 115 -2.23 -25.29 4.73
C GLU A 115 -3.70 -25.03 4.43
N PHE A 116 -4.22 -25.74 3.41
CA PHE A 116 -5.65 -25.77 3.12
C PHE A 116 -6.12 -27.19 2.92
N LEU A 117 -7.27 -27.49 3.50
CA LEU A 117 -8.04 -28.70 3.24
C LEU A 117 -9.30 -28.32 2.48
N ILE A 118 -9.47 -28.89 1.30
CA ILE A 118 -10.60 -28.63 0.41
C ILE A 118 -11.23 -29.95 0.01
N GLU A 119 -12.51 -30.10 0.29
CA GLU A 119 -13.31 -31.26 -0.13
C GLU A 119 -14.32 -30.81 -1.17
N ASN A 120 -14.44 -31.58 -2.26
CA ASN A 120 -15.45 -31.33 -3.28
C ASN A 120 -16.14 -32.64 -3.69
N MET A 121 -17.47 -32.62 -3.61
CA MET A 121 -18.35 -33.76 -3.97
C MET A 121 -19.59 -33.30 -4.75
N GLU A 122 -19.52 -32.13 -5.37
CA GLU A 122 -20.67 -31.49 -6.03
C GLU A 122 -21.12 -32.25 -7.26
N THR A 123 -20.20 -32.90 -7.96
CA THR A 123 -20.49 -33.56 -9.22
C THR A 123 -20.26 -35.08 -9.14
N ARG A 124 -20.83 -35.81 -10.10
CA ARG A 124 -20.58 -37.25 -10.27
C ARG A 124 -19.28 -37.57 -11.01
N SER A 125 -18.56 -36.53 -11.45
CA SER A 125 -17.29 -36.66 -12.15
C SER A 125 -16.13 -36.30 -11.19
N GLN A 126 -15.23 -37.26 -10.94
CA GLN A 126 -14.04 -37.07 -10.14
C GLN A 126 -13.15 -35.96 -10.75
N LEU A 127 -13.05 -35.90 -12.10
CA LEU A 127 -12.26 -34.88 -12.79
C LEU A 127 -12.82 -33.47 -12.52
N MET A 128 -14.13 -33.29 -12.67
CA MET A 128 -14.80 -32.02 -12.39
C MET A 128 -14.64 -31.60 -10.93
N ASN A 129 -14.72 -32.53 -9.99
CA ASN A 129 -14.51 -32.25 -8.58
C ASN A 129 -13.06 -31.84 -8.29
N ARG A 130 -12.06 -32.40 -8.99
CA ARG A 130 -10.66 -31.96 -8.90
C ARG A 130 -10.49 -30.53 -9.44
N GLU A 131 -11.05 -30.23 -10.60
CA GLU A 131 -11.00 -28.88 -11.19
C GLU A 131 -11.66 -27.85 -10.27
N ASN A 132 -12.82 -28.17 -9.69
CA ASN A 132 -13.51 -27.33 -8.72
C ASN A 132 -12.65 -27.10 -7.47
N ALA A 133 -12.04 -28.15 -6.92
CA ALA A 133 -11.15 -28.05 -5.75
C ALA A 133 -9.95 -27.15 -6.04
N MET A 134 -9.34 -27.27 -7.23
CA MET A 134 -8.25 -26.37 -7.67
C MET A 134 -8.69 -24.91 -7.79
N ARG A 135 -9.88 -24.68 -8.31
CA ARG A 135 -10.45 -23.33 -8.41
C ARG A 135 -10.67 -22.71 -7.02
N ILE A 136 -11.20 -23.51 -6.08
CA ILE A 136 -11.38 -23.08 -4.69
C ILE A 136 -10.02 -22.78 -4.03
N LEU A 137 -8.98 -23.61 -4.26
CA LEU A 137 -7.65 -23.36 -3.75
C LEU A 137 -7.08 -22.04 -4.26
N ARG A 138 -7.15 -21.78 -5.57
CA ARG A 138 -6.71 -20.51 -6.16
C ARG A 138 -7.43 -19.31 -5.55
N SER A 139 -8.74 -19.42 -5.38
CA SER A 139 -9.54 -18.35 -4.76
C SER A 139 -9.12 -18.09 -3.30
N LYS A 140 -8.85 -19.13 -2.52
CA LYS A 140 -8.39 -18.99 -1.13
C LYS A 140 -6.99 -18.37 -1.03
N LEU A 141 -6.07 -18.76 -1.89
CA LEU A 141 -4.71 -18.19 -1.94
C LEU A 141 -4.76 -16.73 -2.40
N TYR A 142 -5.58 -16.43 -3.42
CA TYR A 142 -5.80 -15.05 -3.88
C TYR A 142 -6.36 -14.16 -2.76
N GLN A 143 -7.39 -14.64 -2.05
CA GLN A 143 -7.99 -13.90 -0.93
C GLN A 143 -6.98 -13.65 0.18
N ARG A 144 -6.16 -14.65 0.52
CA ARG A 144 -5.11 -14.49 1.53
C ARG A 144 -4.10 -13.40 1.15
N GLU A 145 -3.68 -13.38 -0.12
CA GLU A 145 -2.74 -12.39 -0.61
C GLU A 145 -3.38 -10.98 -0.62
N LEU A 146 -4.64 -10.90 -0.99
CA LEU A 146 -5.40 -9.65 -0.93
C LEU A 146 -5.50 -9.12 0.51
N ASP A 147 -5.81 -10.01 1.47
CA ASP A 147 -5.91 -9.65 2.90
C ASP A 147 -4.56 -9.15 3.45
N LYS A 148 -3.43 -9.76 3.06
CA LYS A 148 -2.08 -9.30 3.41
C LYS A 148 -1.83 -7.88 2.89
N ARG A 149 -2.13 -7.62 1.62
CA ARG A 149 -1.97 -6.29 1.00
C ARG A 149 -2.83 -5.25 1.70
N MET A 150 -4.09 -5.58 1.99
CA MET A 150 -4.99 -4.70 2.73
C MET A 150 -4.48 -4.40 4.13
N ALA A 151 -3.96 -5.39 4.85
CA ALA A 151 -3.37 -5.20 6.19
C ALA A 151 -2.13 -4.28 6.13
N THR A 152 -1.27 -4.46 5.14
CA THR A 152 -0.10 -3.61 4.91
C THR A 152 -0.52 -2.17 4.60
N GLN A 153 -1.51 -2.00 3.73
CA GLN A 153 -2.04 -0.67 3.39
C GLN A 153 -2.68 0.00 4.61
N GLN A 154 -3.46 -0.72 5.41
CA GLN A 154 -4.04 -0.18 6.64
C GLN A 154 -2.97 0.21 7.66
N ALA A 155 -1.91 -0.57 7.81
CA ALA A 155 -0.77 -0.23 8.68
C ALA A 155 -0.06 1.06 8.20
N LEU A 156 0.14 1.21 6.89
CA LEU A 156 0.67 2.43 6.28
C LEU A 156 -0.25 3.62 6.52
N GLU A 157 -1.56 3.45 6.37
CA GLU A 157 -2.54 4.51 6.63
C GLU A 157 -2.60 4.90 8.11
N ALA A 158 -2.51 3.94 9.02
CA ALA A 158 -2.46 4.19 10.45
C ALA A 158 -1.19 4.96 10.86
N SER A 159 -0.10 4.86 10.10
CA SER A 159 1.14 5.60 10.32
C SER A 159 1.07 7.08 9.92
N LYS A 160 0.00 7.51 9.22
CA LYS A 160 -0.21 8.92 8.84
C LYS A 160 -0.30 9.77 10.10
N LYS A 161 0.69 10.64 10.28
CA LYS A 161 0.68 11.59 11.40
C LYS A 161 -0.48 12.58 11.24
N LYS A 162 -1.22 12.82 12.32
CA LYS A 162 -2.25 13.86 12.35
C LYS A 162 -1.63 15.22 12.04
N ILE A 163 -2.38 16.06 11.31
CA ILE A 163 -2.00 17.44 11.02
C ILE A 163 -2.22 18.26 12.30
N GLU A 164 -1.23 18.26 13.20
CA GLU A 164 -1.28 18.97 14.48
C GLU A 164 -0.07 19.89 14.63
N TRP A 165 -0.22 20.93 15.47
CA TRP A 165 0.89 21.79 15.88
C TRP A 165 1.97 20.95 16.56
N GLY A 166 3.22 21.09 16.10
CA GLY A 166 4.36 20.34 16.63
C GLY A 166 4.75 19.09 15.84
N SER A 167 3.91 18.61 14.90
CA SER A 167 4.19 17.44 14.06
C SER A 167 4.82 17.77 12.70
N GLN A 168 5.08 19.08 12.42
CA GLN A 168 5.65 19.49 11.14
C GLN A 168 7.09 19.03 10.96
N ILE A 169 7.38 18.45 9.79
CA ILE A 169 8.75 18.08 9.39
C ILE A 169 9.52 19.27 8.84
N ARG A 170 8.85 20.19 8.12
CA ARG A 170 9.47 21.36 7.53
C ARG A 170 8.58 22.58 7.62
N SER A 171 9.19 23.75 7.88
CA SER A 171 8.51 25.05 7.91
C SER A 171 9.05 25.98 6.85
N TYR A 172 8.15 26.61 6.11
CA TYR A 172 8.39 27.58 5.06
C TYR A 172 7.87 28.94 5.55
N VAL A 173 8.75 29.85 5.90
CA VAL A 173 8.41 31.18 6.45
C VAL A 173 8.83 32.24 5.47
N PHE A 174 7.88 32.81 4.73
CA PHE A 174 8.16 33.73 3.62
C PHE A 174 8.66 35.09 4.09
N ASP A 175 8.04 35.64 5.14
CA ASP A 175 8.40 36.92 5.72
C ASP A 175 9.81 36.92 6.33
N ASP A 176 10.22 35.82 6.97
CA ASP A 176 11.56 35.63 7.52
C ASP A 176 12.57 35.08 6.46
N ARG A 177 12.09 34.83 5.24
CA ARG A 177 12.89 34.20 4.17
C ARG A 177 13.64 32.97 4.66
N ARG A 178 12.92 32.01 5.25
CA ARG A 178 13.53 30.83 5.84
C ARG A 178 12.71 29.58 5.57
N VAL A 179 13.39 28.55 5.07
CA VAL A 179 12.88 27.16 5.06
C VAL A 179 13.77 26.34 5.99
N LYS A 180 13.16 25.64 6.93
CA LYS A 180 13.87 24.76 7.89
C LYS A 180 13.22 23.41 7.99
N ASP A 181 14.02 22.36 7.81
CA ASP A 181 13.64 20.99 8.18
C ASP A 181 13.95 20.76 9.67
N HIS A 182 12.94 20.35 10.42
CA HIS A 182 13.06 20.19 11.88
C HIS A 182 13.70 18.87 12.28
N ARG A 183 13.78 17.91 11.36
CA ARG A 183 14.38 16.58 11.59
C ARG A 183 15.89 16.63 11.49
N THR A 184 16.40 17.23 10.41
CA THR A 184 17.84 17.30 10.12
C THR A 184 18.49 18.63 10.52
N GLY A 185 17.67 19.64 10.87
CA GLY A 185 18.16 20.97 11.19
C GLY A 185 18.62 21.81 9.98
N VAL A 186 18.61 21.25 8.79
CA VAL A 186 18.99 21.96 7.55
C VAL A 186 18.04 23.12 7.29
N GLN A 187 18.60 24.29 6.94
CA GLN A 187 17.83 25.48 6.62
C GLN A 187 18.44 26.26 5.46
N THR A 188 17.59 27.01 4.75
CA THR A 188 17.99 27.92 3.67
C THR A 188 17.13 29.17 3.68
N SER A 189 17.67 30.27 3.11
CA SER A 189 16.92 31.50 2.87
C SER A 189 16.30 31.60 1.48
N ALA A 190 16.60 30.64 0.59
CA ALA A 190 16.08 30.58 -0.78
C ALA A 190 14.69 29.98 -0.84
N VAL A 191 13.70 30.64 -0.22
CA VAL A 191 12.32 30.11 -0.09
C VAL A 191 11.71 29.84 -1.44
N GLU A 192 11.83 30.75 -2.40
CA GLU A 192 11.30 30.65 -3.74
C GLU A 192 11.88 29.44 -4.49
N ALA A 193 13.20 29.24 -4.44
CA ALA A 193 13.85 28.10 -5.08
C ALA A 193 13.34 26.76 -4.53
N VAL A 194 13.14 26.67 -3.20
CA VAL A 194 12.59 25.47 -2.56
C VAL A 194 11.14 25.25 -3.00
N MET A 195 10.33 26.31 -3.14
CA MET A 195 8.96 26.20 -3.64
C MET A 195 8.92 25.79 -5.11
N ASP A 196 9.95 26.13 -5.89
CA ASP A 196 10.10 25.72 -7.29
C ASP A 196 10.73 24.33 -7.46
N GLY A 197 11.03 23.64 -6.34
CA GLY A 197 11.48 22.24 -6.35
C GLY A 197 12.96 22.00 -6.01
N ASP A 198 13.73 23.00 -5.59
CA ASP A 198 15.10 22.81 -5.11
C ASP A 198 15.08 22.18 -3.70
N LEU A 199 14.90 20.85 -3.65
CA LEU A 199 14.79 20.06 -2.44
C LEU A 199 16.03 19.21 -2.12
N ASP A 200 17.01 19.18 -3.00
CA ASP A 200 18.16 18.27 -2.96
C ASP A 200 18.91 18.30 -1.62
N ALA A 201 19.13 19.49 -1.06
CA ALA A 201 19.82 19.66 0.22
C ALA A 201 19.07 18.99 1.38
N PHE A 202 17.73 19.08 1.39
CA PHE A 202 16.89 18.48 2.42
C PHE A 202 16.80 16.96 2.27
N ILE A 203 16.61 16.49 1.02
CA ILE A 203 16.55 15.05 0.68
C ILE A 203 17.87 14.38 1.07
N LYS A 204 19.00 14.98 0.66
CA LYS A 204 20.33 14.44 0.97
C LYS A 204 20.60 14.37 2.47
N ALA A 205 20.29 15.42 3.21
CA ALA A 205 20.47 15.44 4.65
C ALA A 205 19.60 14.36 5.35
N TYR A 206 18.35 14.21 4.91
CA TYR A 206 17.46 13.18 5.44
C TYR A 206 17.99 11.76 5.16
N LEU A 207 18.43 11.50 3.94
CA LEU A 207 18.98 10.19 3.57
C LEU A 207 20.28 9.85 4.30
N MET A 208 21.11 10.85 4.60
CA MET A 208 22.33 10.64 5.38
C MET A 208 22.03 10.30 6.85
N GLU A 209 20.99 10.87 7.44
CA GLU A 209 20.65 10.69 8.84
C GLU A 209 19.77 9.46 9.07
N TYR A 210 18.81 9.21 8.18
CA TYR A 210 17.79 8.17 8.33
C TYR A 210 17.83 7.07 7.25
N GLY A 211 18.70 7.19 6.26
CA GLY A 211 18.74 6.25 5.12
C GLY A 211 19.24 4.85 5.47
N ALA A 212 19.90 4.67 6.61
CA ALA A 212 20.39 3.36 7.08
C ALA A 212 19.32 2.54 7.85
N GLU A 213 18.20 3.15 8.20
CA GLU A 213 17.10 2.51 8.95
C GLU A 213 15.96 2.03 8.03
N ALA A 214 16.16 2.03 6.72
CA ALA A 214 15.11 1.74 5.73
C ALA A 214 15.34 0.43 4.97
#